data_3767bb15e5bc4b31ab2afe2495a89393
#
_entry.id   3767bb15e5bc4b31ab2afe2495a89393
#
_cell.length_a   1.000
_cell.length_b   1.000
_cell.length_c   1.000
_cell.angle_alpha   90.00
_cell.angle_beta   90.00
_cell.angle_gamma   90.00
#
_symmetry.space_group_name_H-M   'P 1'
#
loop_
_entity.id
_entity.type
_entity.pdbx_description
1 polymer ?
#
loop_
_entity_poly.entity_id
_entity_poly.type
_entity_poly.pdbx_seq_one_letter_code
_entity_poly.pdbx_strand_id
1 'polypeptide(L)'
;GRENLHRLFPELYTPWESAVLPSEEFLKIKEGDDAGWPYYYYDQIQKKKLMTPEYGGDGKKEGKGRELAQPLIGFPGHWAPNDLYFYQGNQFPERYKNGAFIAFHGSTNRAPYPQSGYFVAFVPFKNGAPAGDWEVFADGFAGVDPIVNVRDAKMRPMGIAEGPDGSLYISETEKGRIWRVMFKGNKKTFGNAQLATMEKHKLLSHIRTPDKIKDDLEKGKIKPEAALYNTYCSACHQNDG
;
A
#
# COMPACT_ATOMS: atom_id res chain seq x y z
N GLY A 1 -2.41 -13.08 -6.03
CA GLY A 1 -1.67 -12.90 -4.78
C GLY A 1 -1.41 -14.24 -4.14
N ARG A 2 -0.30 -14.33 -3.41
CA ARG A 2 0.00 -15.55 -2.63
C ARG A 2 -0.99 -15.72 -1.50
N GLU A 3 -1.22 -16.95 -1.12
CA GLU A 3 -1.95 -17.27 0.09
C GLU A 3 -1.27 -16.66 1.32
N ASN A 4 -2.02 -16.52 2.39
CA ASN A 4 -1.53 -15.97 3.66
C ASN A 4 -0.35 -16.79 4.18
N LEU A 5 0.83 -16.18 4.27
CA LEU A 5 2.08 -16.83 4.67
C LEU A 5 1.99 -17.44 6.07
N HIS A 6 1.35 -16.76 7.02
CA HIS A 6 1.17 -17.29 8.37
C HIS A 6 0.31 -18.56 8.39
N ARG A 7 -0.73 -18.64 7.53
CA ARG A 7 -1.56 -19.85 7.44
C ARG A 7 -0.78 -21.07 6.93
N LEU A 8 0.15 -20.84 5.98
CA LEU A 8 0.94 -21.91 5.37
C LEU A 8 2.20 -22.26 6.19
N PHE A 9 2.81 -21.25 6.81
CA PHE A 9 4.09 -21.35 7.52
C PHE A 9 4.03 -20.59 8.85
N PRO A 10 3.16 -21.03 9.80
CA PRO A 10 2.94 -20.31 11.07
C PRO A 10 4.19 -20.23 11.96
N GLU A 11 5.14 -21.14 11.77
CA GLU A 11 6.42 -21.16 12.48
C GLU A 11 7.41 -20.10 11.96
N LEU A 12 7.21 -19.59 10.74
CA LEU A 12 8.12 -18.64 10.11
C LEU A 12 7.58 -17.20 10.09
N TYR A 13 6.27 -17.03 10.05
CA TYR A 13 5.63 -15.72 9.89
C TYR A 13 4.56 -15.48 10.93
N THR A 14 4.61 -14.32 11.56
CA THR A 14 3.51 -13.82 12.39
C THR A 14 2.30 -13.42 11.53
N PRO A 15 1.10 -13.31 12.12
CA PRO A 15 -0.06 -12.77 11.39
C PRO A 15 0.20 -11.38 10.79
N TRP A 16 0.96 -10.52 11.48
CA TRP A 16 1.32 -9.19 10.97
C TRP A 16 2.24 -9.27 9.74
N GLU A 17 3.33 -10.04 9.83
CA GLU A 17 4.22 -10.24 8.69
C GLU A 17 3.44 -10.76 7.48
N SER A 18 2.56 -11.71 7.69
CA SER A 18 1.69 -12.23 6.62
C SER A 18 0.74 -11.18 6.02
N ALA A 19 0.30 -10.20 6.82
CA ALA A 19 -0.57 -9.12 6.36
C ALA A 19 0.16 -8.05 5.52
N VAL A 20 1.49 -7.99 5.58
CA VAL A 20 2.31 -6.98 4.89
C VAL A 20 3.36 -7.56 3.96
N LEU A 21 3.47 -8.90 3.88
CA LEU A 21 4.41 -9.64 3.04
C LEU A 21 3.68 -10.66 2.15
N PRO A 22 4.23 -11.01 0.98
CA PRO A 22 5.36 -10.33 0.30
C PRO A 22 5.04 -8.90 -0.04
N SER A 23 6.06 -8.03 -0.06
CA SER A 23 5.89 -6.62 -0.41
C SER A 23 5.44 -6.43 -1.85
N GLU A 24 4.66 -5.38 -2.10
CA GLU A 24 4.47 -4.86 -3.45
C GLU A 24 5.72 -4.09 -3.86
N GLU A 25 6.27 -4.40 -5.03
CA GLU A 25 7.60 -3.93 -5.43
C GLU A 25 7.52 -2.88 -6.54
N PHE A 26 8.05 -1.69 -6.28
CA PHE A 26 8.29 -0.69 -7.31
C PHE A 26 9.72 -0.86 -7.85
N LEU A 27 9.84 -1.50 -8.99
CA LEU A 27 11.13 -1.84 -9.62
C LEU A 27 11.48 -0.88 -10.75
N LYS A 28 12.77 -0.59 -10.90
CA LYS A 28 13.33 -0.05 -12.13
C LYS A 28 13.96 -1.20 -12.90
N ILE A 29 13.34 -1.60 -14.00
CA ILE A 29 13.74 -2.77 -14.77
C ILE A 29 14.66 -2.39 -15.94
N LYS A 30 15.69 -3.19 -16.14
CA LYS A 30 16.58 -3.18 -17.30
C LYS A 30 16.54 -4.53 -17.98
N GLU A 31 16.96 -4.58 -19.23
CA GLU A 31 17.12 -5.85 -19.94
C GLU A 31 18.05 -6.79 -19.19
N GLY A 32 17.61 -8.03 -19.00
CA GLY A 32 18.35 -9.06 -18.27
C GLY A 32 18.16 -9.07 -16.75
N ASP A 33 17.44 -8.10 -16.18
CA ASP A 33 17.19 -8.08 -14.74
C ASP A 33 16.36 -9.30 -14.29
N ASP A 34 16.79 -9.91 -13.17
CA ASP A 34 16.07 -10.98 -12.48
C ASP A 34 15.38 -10.39 -11.23
N ALA A 35 14.06 -10.28 -11.25
CA ALA A 35 13.28 -9.85 -10.10
C ALA A 35 13.12 -10.93 -9.01
N GLY A 36 13.56 -12.16 -9.28
CA GLY A 36 13.59 -13.26 -8.31
C GLY A 36 12.38 -14.18 -8.31
N TRP A 37 11.27 -13.80 -8.92
CA TRP A 37 10.05 -14.62 -8.98
C TRP A 37 10.28 -15.95 -9.73
N PRO A 38 9.74 -17.09 -9.24
CA PRO A 38 8.93 -17.30 -8.02
C PRO A 38 9.77 -17.64 -6.77
N TYR A 39 11.09 -17.69 -6.87
CA TYR A 39 11.99 -18.23 -5.85
C TYR A 39 12.29 -17.26 -4.73
N TYR A 40 12.16 -15.95 -4.98
CA TYR A 40 12.47 -14.88 -4.03
C TYR A 40 11.33 -13.87 -4.00
N TYR A 41 11.18 -13.24 -2.85
CA TYR A 41 10.29 -12.11 -2.62
C TYR A 41 11.05 -10.99 -1.90
N TYR A 42 10.56 -9.77 -2.01
CA TYR A 42 11.10 -8.66 -1.23
C TYR A 42 10.38 -8.56 0.11
N ASP A 43 11.18 -8.51 1.17
CA ASP A 43 10.73 -8.22 2.53
C ASP A 43 11.05 -6.75 2.86
N GLN A 44 10.02 -5.89 2.91
CA GLN A 44 10.18 -4.48 3.22
C GLN A 44 10.58 -4.22 4.67
N ILE A 45 10.29 -5.15 5.58
CA ILE A 45 10.63 -5.05 7.00
C ILE A 45 12.14 -5.24 7.16
N GLN A 46 12.67 -6.27 6.54
CA GLN A 46 14.11 -6.59 6.54
C GLN A 46 14.87 -5.85 5.42
N LYS A 47 14.18 -5.26 4.45
CA LYS A 47 14.74 -4.58 3.27
C LYS A 47 15.65 -5.47 2.43
N LYS A 48 15.20 -6.70 2.17
CA LYS A 48 15.96 -7.75 1.50
C LYS A 48 15.11 -8.60 0.57
N LYS A 49 15.74 -9.18 -0.45
CA LYS A 49 15.20 -10.28 -1.25
C LYS A 49 15.47 -11.60 -0.50
N LEU A 50 14.42 -12.25 -0.04
CA LEU A 50 14.47 -13.49 0.69
C LEU A 50 13.93 -14.66 -0.14
N MET A 51 14.51 -15.85 0.07
CA MET A 51 13.99 -17.06 -0.54
C MET A 51 12.60 -17.37 0.00
N THR A 52 11.70 -17.75 -0.90
CA THR A 52 10.34 -18.11 -0.52
C THR A 52 10.30 -19.46 0.20
N PRO A 53 9.44 -19.63 1.20
CA PRO A 53 9.38 -20.88 1.98
C PRO A 53 9.14 -22.11 1.13
N GLU A 54 8.35 -22.01 0.06
CA GLU A 54 8.04 -23.10 -0.86
C GLU A 54 9.30 -23.65 -1.56
N TYR A 55 10.38 -22.87 -1.58
CA TYR A 55 11.66 -23.26 -2.18
C TYR A 55 12.77 -23.40 -1.12
N GLY A 56 12.41 -23.57 0.16
CA GLY A 56 13.34 -23.81 1.26
C GLY A 56 13.84 -22.53 1.93
N GLY A 57 13.10 -21.43 1.82
CA GLY A 57 13.32 -20.22 2.61
C GLY A 57 12.87 -20.42 4.07
N ASP A 58 13.52 -19.69 4.98
CA ASP A 58 13.30 -19.73 6.42
C ASP A 58 12.93 -18.36 7.00
N GLY A 59 12.49 -17.43 6.14
CA GLY A 59 12.20 -16.04 6.50
C GLY A 59 13.43 -15.15 6.67
N LYS A 60 14.66 -15.68 6.48
CA LYS A 60 15.94 -14.94 6.60
C LYS A 60 16.93 -15.25 5.48
N LYS A 61 16.75 -16.36 4.80
CA LYS A 61 17.67 -16.87 3.78
C LYS A 61 17.64 -16.00 2.54
N GLU A 62 18.76 -15.34 2.25
CA GLU A 62 18.98 -14.57 1.03
C GLU A 62 19.46 -15.46 -0.12
N GLY A 63 19.27 -15.00 -1.36
CA GLY A 63 19.82 -15.67 -2.54
C GLY A 63 21.35 -15.59 -2.56
N LYS A 64 22.01 -16.73 -2.61
CA LYS A 64 23.46 -16.79 -2.79
C LYS A 64 23.79 -16.90 -4.28
N GLY A 65 24.73 -16.06 -4.76
CA GLY A 65 25.29 -16.14 -6.11
C GLY A 65 24.34 -15.70 -7.24
N ARG A 66 23.20 -15.06 -6.90
CA ARG A 66 22.30 -14.43 -7.87
C ARG A 66 22.23 -12.93 -7.59
N GLU A 67 22.41 -12.15 -8.65
CA GLU A 67 22.16 -10.73 -8.60
C GLU A 67 20.66 -10.50 -8.88
N LEU A 68 19.89 -10.15 -7.85
CA LEU A 68 18.46 -9.90 -7.95
C LEU A 68 18.19 -8.40 -8.01
N ALA A 69 17.33 -7.98 -8.91
CA ALA A 69 16.87 -6.60 -9.00
C ALA A 69 16.20 -6.18 -7.67
N GLN A 70 16.74 -5.14 -7.06
CA GLN A 70 16.19 -4.59 -5.82
C GLN A 70 15.12 -3.54 -6.15
N PRO A 71 14.00 -3.52 -5.44
CA PRO A 71 13.00 -2.48 -5.65
C PRO A 71 13.52 -1.11 -5.21
N LEU A 72 13.09 -0.08 -5.91
CA LEU A 72 13.26 1.30 -5.47
C LEU A 72 12.48 1.56 -4.17
N ILE A 73 11.29 0.97 -4.07
CA ILE A 73 10.43 1.02 -2.88
C ILE A 73 9.73 -0.34 -2.76
N GLY A 74 9.66 -0.86 -1.53
CA GLY A 74 8.75 -1.93 -1.13
C GLY A 74 7.57 -1.35 -0.37
N PHE A 75 6.35 -1.57 -0.87
CA PHE A 75 5.12 -1.23 -0.15
C PHE A 75 4.61 -2.42 0.65
N PRO A 76 3.77 -2.21 1.67
CA PRO A 76 3.08 -3.31 2.33
C PRO A 76 2.38 -4.23 1.33
N GLY A 77 2.48 -5.51 1.59
CA GLY A 77 1.92 -6.54 0.73
C GLY A 77 0.40 -6.45 0.59
N HIS A 78 -0.10 -7.04 -0.48
CA HIS A 78 -1.53 -7.18 -0.80
C HIS A 78 -2.27 -5.89 -1.16
N TRP A 79 -1.60 -4.76 -1.27
CA TRP A 79 -2.24 -3.49 -1.65
C TRP A 79 -2.65 -3.44 -3.11
N ALA A 80 -2.15 -4.34 -3.93
CA ALA A 80 -2.47 -4.49 -5.35
C ALA A 80 -2.27 -3.19 -6.15
N PRO A 81 -1.02 -2.79 -6.43
CA PRO A 81 -0.73 -1.67 -7.31
C PRO A 81 -1.14 -2.02 -8.74
N ASN A 82 -2.17 -1.35 -9.26
CA ASN A 82 -2.74 -1.66 -10.56
C ASN A 82 -2.31 -0.69 -11.66
N ASP A 83 -1.91 0.53 -11.29
CA ASP A 83 -1.43 1.50 -12.27
C ASP A 83 -0.36 2.41 -11.66
N LEU A 84 0.55 2.87 -12.54
CA LEU A 84 1.65 3.76 -12.23
C LEU A 84 1.75 4.85 -13.30
N TYR A 85 1.73 6.11 -12.88
CA TYR A 85 1.84 7.25 -13.79
C TYR A 85 2.86 8.26 -13.30
N PHE A 86 3.85 8.61 -14.15
CA PHE A 86 4.79 9.70 -13.89
C PHE A 86 4.21 11.02 -14.39
N TYR A 87 3.92 11.92 -13.46
CA TYR A 87 3.27 13.18 -13.74
C TYR A 87 4.16 14.16 -14.50
N GLN A 88 3.69 14.68 -15.64
CA GLN A 88 4.39 15.62 -16.49
C GLN A 88 3.74 17.02 -16.51
N GLY A 89 2.52 17.14 -16.03
CA GLY A 89 1.71 18.34 -16.09
C GLY A 89 2.18 19.48 -15.19
N ASN A 90 1.45 20.58 -15.33
CA ASN A 90 1.71 21.82 -14.57
C ASN A 90 0.50 22.24 -13.72
N GLN A 91 -0.53 21.39 -13.59
CA GLN A 91 -1.72 21.72 -12.81
C GLN A 91 -1.46 21.66 -11.30
N PHE A 92 -0.65 20.68 -10.86
CA PHE A 92 -0.21 20.55 -9.48
C PHE A 92 1.05 21.39 -9.15
N PRO A 93 1.36 21.63 -7.86
CA PRO A 93 2.63 22.23 -7.43
C PRO A 93 3.86 21.49 -7.97
N GLU A 94 4.97 22.21 -8.12
CA GLU A 94 6.20 21.71 -8.74
C GLU A 94 6.74 20.43 -8.10
N ARG A 95 6.52 20.21 -6.81
CA ARG A 95 6.96 19.00 -6.13
C ARG A 95 6.36 17.69 -6.69
N TYR A 96 5.23 17.78 -7.39
CA TYR A 96 4.58 16.62 -8.00
C TYR A 96 5.14 16.31 -9.38
N LYS A 97 5.83 17.23 -10.00
CA LYS A 97 6.38 17.06 -11.34
C LYS A 97 7.46 15.98 -11.36
N ASN A 98 7.38 15.12 -12.36
CA ASN A 98 8.23 13.92 -12.51
C ASN A 98 8.12 12.89 -11.37
N GLY A 99 7.22 13.10 -10.42
CA GLY A 99 6.91 12.11 -9.40
C GLY A 99 5.92 11.05 -9.90
N ALA A 100 5.87 9.93 -9.20
CA ALA A 100 5.05 8.78 -9.56
C ALA A 100 3.76 8.74 -8.74
N PHE A 101 2.62 8.65 -9.41
CA PHE A 101 1.34 8.31 -8.79
C PHE A 101 1.08 6.83 -8.97
N ILE A 102 0.62 6.14 -7.92
CA ILE A 102 0.37 4.71 -7.93
C ILE A 102 -1.05 4.47 -7.41
N ALA A 103 -1.90 3.80 -8.21
CA ALA A 103 -3.23 3.39 -7.80
C ALA A 103 -3.16 2.04 -7.10
N PHE A 104 -3.44 2.02 -5.80
CA PHE A 104 -3.59 0.80 -5.03
C PHE A 104 -5.07 0.39 -4.99
N HIS A 105 -5.36 -0.75 -5.62
CA HIS A 105 -6.72 -1.29 -5.71
C HIS A 105 -7.25 -1.80 -4.37
N GLY A 106 -6.35 -2.12 -3.45
CA GLY A 106 -6.67 -2.58 -2.11
C GLY A 106 -6.66 -4.09 -1.97
N SER A 107 -6.32 -4.52 -0.76
CA SER A 107 -6.11 -5.91 -0.40
C SER A 107 -7.42 -6.70 -0.25
N THR A 108 -7.29 -8.02 -0.36
CA THR A 108 -8.35 -8.99 -0.11
C THR A 108 -7.92 -10.13 0.82
N ASN A 109 -6.67 -10.11 1.28
CA ASN A 109 -6.05 -11.21 1.99
C ASN A 109 -5.09 -10.72 3.10
N ARG A 110 -5.64 -10.06 4.12
CA ARG A 110 -4.85 -9.55 5.25
C ARG A 110 -5.33 -10.03 6.61
N ALA A 111 -6.29 -10.97 6.64
CA ALA A 111 -6.79 -11.51 7.91
C ALA A 111 -5.63 -11.96 8.84
N PRO A 112 -5.67 -11.68 10.16
CA PRO A 112 -6.80 -11.12 10.94
C PRO A 112 -6.92 -9.57 10.89
N TYR A 113 -6.06 -8.89 10.16
CA TYR A 113 -6.07 -7.43 10.07
C TYR A 113 -7.08 -6.94 9.03
N PRO A 114 -7.60 -5.71 9.19
CA PRO A 114 -8.41 -5.08 8.17
C PRO A 114 -7.71 -5.03 6.82
N GLN A 115 -8.49 -5.01 5.75
CA GLN A 115 -8.01 -4.77 4.41
C GLN A 115 -7.44 -3.35 4.31
N SER A 116 -6.43 -3.15 3.44
CA SER A 116 -5.71 -1.88 3.28
C SER A 116 -5.32 -1.65 1.82
N GLY A 117 -4.78 -0.49 1.54
CA GLY A 117 -4.68 0.05 0.20
C GLY A 117 -5.90 0.92 -0.08
N TYR A 118 -6.56 0.82 -1.23
CA TYR A 118 -7.75 1.60 -1.61
C TYR A 118 -7.49 3.10 -1.71
N PHE A 119 -6.32 3.49 -2.15
CA PHE A 119 -5.90 4.88 -2.29
C PHE A 119 -4.95 5.06 -3.47
N VAL A 120 -4.68 6.31 -3.80
CA VAL A 120 -3.61 6.68 -4.72
C VAL A 120 -2.45 7.24 -3.91
N ALA A 121 -1.27 6.63 -4.06
CA ALA A 121 -0.03 7.12 -3.47
C ALA A 121 0.69 8.08 -4.42
N PHE A 122 1.55 8.91 -3.86
CA PHE A 122 2.54 9.70 -4.58
C PHE A 122 3.94 9.40 -4.06
N VAL A 123 4.89 9.22 -4.98
CA VAL A 123 6.31 9.08 -4.67
C VAL A 123 7.06 10.24 -5.32
N PRO A 124 7.74 11.11 -4.56
CA PRO A 124 8.58 12.14 -5.14
C PRO A 124 9.80 11.50 -5.83
N PHE A 125 10.11 11.98 -7.03
CA PHE A 125 11.27 11.54 -7.79
C PHE A 125 12.21 12.68 -8.11
N LYS A 126 13.50 12.41 -8.13
CA LYS A 126 14.55 13.30 -8.62
C LYS A 126 15.64 12.50 -9.31
N ASN A 127 16.04 12.91 -10.50
CA ASN A 127 17.09 12.24 -11.28
C ASN A 127 16.80 10.73 -11.51
N GLY A 128 15.54 10.36 -11.71
CA GLY A 128 15.14 8.98 -12.00
C GLY A 128 15.17 8.01 -10.80
N ALA A 129 15.20 8.55 -9.58
CA ALA A 129 15.13 7.79 -8.33
C ALA A 129 14.16 8.45 -7.33
N PRO A 130 13.58 7.67 -6.40
CA PRO A 130 12.80 8.23 -5.30
C PRO A 130 13.61 9.27 -4.50
N ALA A 131 12.99 10.40 -4.21
CA ALA A 131 13.61 11.52 -3.51
C ALA A 131 13.02 11.77 -2.11
N GLY A 132 12.27 10.83 -1.61
CA GLY A 132 11.62 10.84 -0.29
C GLY A 132 10.68 9.66 -0.14
N ASP A 133 10.08 9.55 1.04
CA ASP A 133 9.07 8.53 1.31
C ASP A 133 7.82 8.77 0.48
N TRP A 134 7.10 7.69 0.19
CA TRP A 134 5.80 7.76 -0.43
C TRP A 134 4.77 8.38 0.52
N GLU A 135 3.77 9.01 -0.04
CA GLU A 135 2.67 9.62 0.70
C GLU A 135 1.32 9.25 0.07
N VAL A 136 0.27 9.30 0.87
CA VAL A 136 -1.10 9.16 0.36
C VAL A 136 -1.49 10.45 -0.33
N PHE A 137 -1.83 10.39 -1.61
CA PHE A 137 -2.26 11.53 -2.40
C PHE A 137 -3.78 11.70 -2.40
N ALA A 138 -4.51 10.63 -2.68
CA ALA A 138 -5.98 10.63 -2.67
C ALA A 138 -6.50 9.36 -2.01
N ASP A 139 -7.46 9.51 -1.11
CA ASP A 139 -8.01 8.43 -0.29
C ASP A 139 -9.55 8.51 -0.14
N GLY A 140 -10.09 7.70 0.78
CA GLY A 140 -11.52 7.68 1.08
C GLY A 140 -12.35 6.91 0.05
N PHE A 141 -11.75 6.26 -0.93
CA PHE A 141 -12.46 5.50 -1.96
C PHE A 141 -13.31 4.37 -1.36
N ALA A 142 -12.80 3.67 -0.37
CA ALA A 142 -13.52 2.57 0.28
C ALA A 142 -14.81 3.05 0.98
N GLY A 143 -14.80 4.27 1.54
CA GLY A 143 -15.96 4.89 2.17
C GLY A 143 -16.44 4.19 3.44
N VAL A 144 -15.65 3.30 4.01
CA VAL A 144 -15.86 2.59 5.29
C VAL A 144 -14.54 2.39 6.00
N ASP A 145 -14.59 2.20 7.32
CA ASP A 145 -13.46 1.85 8.19
C ASP A 145 -13.96 1.15 9.47
N PRO A 146 -13.38 0.00 9.82
CA PRO A 146 -12.39 -0.76 9.03
C PRO A 146 -13.02 -1.42 7.79
N ILE A 147 -12.17 -1.79 6.82
CA ILE A 147 -12.57 -2.63 5.68
C ILE A 147 -12.34 -4.09 6.10
N VAL A 148 -13.38 -4.76 6.58
CA VAL A 148 -13.29 -6.15 7.05
C VAL A 148 -13.31 -7.11 5.87
N ASN A 149 -14.28 -6.93 4.99
CA ASN A 149 -14.42 -7.69 3.75
C ASN A 149 -14.20 -6.78 2.55
N VAL A 150 -13.63 -7.30 1.49
CA VAL A 150 -13.42 -6.53 0.25
C VAL A 150 -14.73 -5.92 -0.29
N ARG A 151 -15.87 -6.58 -0.07
CA ARG A 151 -17.20 -6.12 -0.49
C ARG A 151 -17.71 -4.89 0.27
N ASP A 152 -17.09 -4.56 1.41
CA ASP A 152 -17.43 -3.35 2.19
C ASP A 152 -16.94 -2.10 1.46
N ALA A 153 -15.87 -2.21 0.66
CA ALA A 153 -15.32 -1.10 -0.08
C ALA A 153 -16.28 -0.63 -1.19
N LYS A 154 -16.71 0.62 -1.09
CA LYS A 154 -17.64 1.22 -2.06
C LYS A 154 -17.01 1.45 -3.43
N MET A 155 -15.72 1.79 -3.45
CA MET A 155 -14.93 2.06 -4.64
C MET A 155 -13.49 1.61 -4.42
N ARG A 156 -12.81 1.24 -5.51
CA ARG A 156 -11.45 0.72 -5.50
C ARG A 156 -10.66 1.33 -6.65
N PRO A 157 -9.63 2.16 -6.39
CA PRO A 157 -8.81 2.77 -7.45
C PRO A 157 -8.20 1.74 -8.39
N MET A 158 -8.15 2.05 -9.68
CA MET A 158 -7.65 1.12 -10.70
C MET A 158 -6.63 1.77 -11.62
N GLY A 159 -7.01 2.82 -12.34
CA GLY A 159 -6.20 3.46 -13.36
C GLY A 159 -5.97 4.94 -13.09
N ILE A 160 -4.86 5.47 -13.61
CA ILE A 160 -4.47 6.88 -13.51
C ILE A 160 -4.13 7.41 -14.90
N ALA A 161 -4.67 8.58 -15.23
CA ALA A 161 -4.33 9.27 -16.46
C ALA A 161 -4.18 10.77 -16.21
N GLU A 162 -3.32 11.43 -16.98
CA GLU A 162 -3.20 12.89 -17.01
C GLU A 162 -4.05 13.46 -18.14
N GLY A 163 -4.86 14.46 -17.84
CA GLY A 163 -5.62 15.21 -18.83
C GLY A 163 -4.79 16.28 -19.52
N PRO A 164 -5.30 16.83 -20.63
CA PRO A 164 -4.61 17.87 -21.40
C PRO A 164 -4.29 19.14 -20.60
N ASP A 165 -5.03 19.40 -19.53
CA ASP A 165 -4.86 20.52 -18.62
C ASP A 165 -3.97 20.18 -17.41
N GLY A 166 -3.38 18.97 -17.36
CA GLY A 166 -2.56 18.48 -16.27
C GLY A 166 -3.35 17.98 -15.04
N SER A 167 -4.68 17.94 -15.08
CA SER A 167 -5.46 17.28 -14.03
C SER A 167 -5.26 15.77 -14.06
N LEU A 168 -5.38 15.10 -12.92
CA LEU A 168 -5.35 13.64 -12.85
C LEU A 168 -6.76 13.07 -12.89
N TYR A 169 -6.91 11.99 -13.65
CA TYR A 169 -8.12 11.18 -13.70
C TYR A 169 -7.81 9.84 -13.03
N ILE A 170 -8.67 9.44 -12.10
CA ILE A 170 -8.56 8.18 -11.36
C ILE A 170 -9.81 7.38 -11.64
N SER A 171 -9.67 6.24 -12.28
CA SER A 171 -10.77 5.29 -12.46
C SER A 171 -10.90 4.35 -11.27
N GLU A 172 -12.08 3.75 -11.08
CA GLU A 172 -12.35 2.75 -10.07
C GLU A 172 -13.27 1.64 -10.63
N THR A 173 -13.29 0.47 -10.01
CA THR A 173 -13.90 -0.74 -10.58
C THR A 173 -15.28 -1.06 -10.07
N GLU A 174 -15.69 -0.57 -8.90
CA GLU A 174 -16.92 -1.03 -8.23
C GLU A 174 -18.18 -0.33 -8.73
N LYS A 175 -18.07 0.94 -9.12
CA LYS A 175 -19.19 1.80 -9.56
C LYS A 175 -18.98 2.40 -10.93
N GLY A 176 -17.84 2.13 -11.60
CA GLY A 176 -17.52 2.69 -12.91
C GLY A 176 -17.33 4.20 -12.91
N ARG A 177 -16.85 4.78 -11.80
CA ARG A 177 -16.60 6.21 -11.68
C ARG A 177 -15.22 6.58 -12.16
N ILE A 178 -15.11 7.82 -12.64
CA ILE A 178 -13.84 8.47 -12.93
C ILE A 178 -13.79 9.76 -12.14
N TRP A 179 -12.77 9.88 -11.29
CA TRP A 179 -12.52 11.08 -10.49
C TRP A 179 -11.55 11.98 -11.21
N ARG A 180 -11.88 13.25 -11.32
CA ARG A 180 -10.93 14.27 -11.78
C ARG A 180 -10.41 15.05 -10.60
N VAL A 181 -9.09 15.02 -10.42
CA VAL A 181 -8.40 15.69 -9.33
C VAL A 181 -7.64 16.91 -9.89
N MET A 182 -7.87 18.07 -9.27
CA MET A 182 -7.24 19.33 -9.65
C MET A 182 -6.74 20.04 -8.39
N PHE A 183 -5.58 20.66 -8.48
CA PHE A 183 -5.09 21.53 -7.43
C PHE A 183 -5.82 22.88 -7.46
N LYS A 184 -6.37 23.28 -6.31
CA LYS A 184 -6.96 24.61 -6.09
C LYS A 184 -6.15 25.34 -5.03
N GLY A 185 -5.44 26.36 -5.41
CA GLY A 185 -4.63 27.15 -4.50
C GLY A 185 -3.44 27.80 -5.16
N ASN A 186 -2.59 28.44 -4.38
CA ASN A 186 -1.38 29.05 -4.90
C ASN A 186 -0.23 28.02 -4.90
N LYS A 187 0.16 27.57 -6.09
CA LYS A 187 1.23 26.58 -6.27
C LYS A 187 2.58 27.06 -5.76
N LYS A 188 2.85 28.38 -5.77
CA LYS A 188 4.12 28.97 -5.33
C LYS A 188 4.29 28.95 -3.81
N THR A 189 3.20 28.94 -3.07
CA THR A 189 3.21 28.90 -1.59
C THR A 189 2.90 27.53 -1.01
N PHE A 190 2.67 26.54 -1.87
CA PHE A 190 2.46 25.16 -1.43
C PHE A 190 3.77 24.56 -0.91
N GLY A 191 3.79 24.14 0.33
CA GLY A 191 4.98 23.61 0.98
C GLY A 191 4.67 22.77 2.22
N ASN A 192 5.64 22.67 3.13
CA ASN A 192 5.59 21.78 4.29
C ASN A 192 4.38 22.05 5.21
N ALA A 193 3.92 23.28 5.33
CA ALA A 193 2.75 23.60 6.17
C ALA A 193 1.47 22.97 5.60
N GLN A 194 1.28 23.07 4.29
CA GLN A 194 0.15 22.46 3.60
C GLN A 194 0.22 20.91 3.66
N LEU A 195 1.42 20.37 3.47
CA LEU A 195 1.65 18.93 3.61
C LEU A 195 1.35 18.43 5.02
N ALA A 196 1.78 19.15 6.05
CA ALA A 196 1.47 18.80 7.43
C ALA A 196 -0.04 18.85 7.72
N THR A 197 -0.76 19.79 7.10
CA THR A 197 -2.23 19.83 7.20
C THR A 197 -2.87 18.64 6.51
N MET A 198 -2.43 18.30 5.30
CA MET A 198 -2.90 17.11 4.58
C MET A 198 -2.64 15.84 5.40
N GLU A 199 -1.45 15.71 5.99
CA GLU A 199 -1.11 14.56 6.85
C GLU A 199 -2.02 14.44 8.08
N LYS A 200 -2.39 15.55 8.71
CA LYS A 200 -3.35 15.53 9.82
C LYS A 200 -4.71 15.00 9.38
N HIS A 201 -5.19 15.41 8.22
CA HIS A 201 -6.44 14.88 7.67
C HIS A 201 -6.34 13.38 7.36
N LYS A 202 -5.20 12.94 6.80
CA LYS A 202 -4.97 11.52 6.53
C LYS A 202 -4.90 10.67 7.80
N LEU A 203 -4.42 11.23 8.93
CA LEU A 203 -4.40 10.52 10.23
C LEU A 203 -5.81 10.28 10.80
N LEU A 204 -6.78 11.08 10.40
CA LEU A 204 -8.20 10.89 10.73
C LEU A 204 -8.88 9.93 9.75
N SER A 205 -8.23 9.61 8.63
CA SER A 205 -8.74 8.70 7.62
C SER A 205 -8.17 7.28 7.83
N HIS A 206 -8.93 6.31 7.39
CA HIS A 206 -8.82 4.88 7.64
C HIS A 206 -7.59 4.19 7.08
N ILE A 207 -6.78 4.88 6.31
CA ILE A 207 -5.69 4.30 5.54
C ILE A 207 -4.54 3.81 6.43
N ARG A 208 -4.37 4.46 7.59
CA ARG A 208 -3.35 4.09 8.58
C ARG A 208 -3.84 3.17 9.69
N THR A 209 -5.06 2.69 9.58
CA THR A 209 -5.67 1.79 10.57
C THR A 209 -4.87 0.51 10.81
N PRO A 210 -4.26 -0.15 9.79
CA PRO A 210 -3.41 -1.31 10.04
C PRO A 210 -2.27 -1.03 11.01
N ASP A 211 -1.62 0.11 10.88
CA ASP A 211 -0.52 0.49 11.77
C ASP A 211 -1.01 0.72 13.19
N LYS A 212 -2.19 1.31 13.35
CA LYS A 212 -2.81 1.51 14.67
C LYS A 212 -3.14 0.18 15.34
N ILE A 213 -3.74 -0.76 14.64
CA ILE A 213 -4.06 -2.09 15.18
C ILE A 213 -2.77 -2.82 15.57
N LYS A 214 -1.74 -2.79 14.71
CA LYS A 214 -0.43 -3.33 15.03
C LYS A 214 0.13 -2.71 16.31
N ASP A 215 0.16 -1.39 16.39
CA ASP A 215 0.65 -0.64 17.54
C ASP A 215 -0.12 -0.99 18.84
N ASP A 216 -1.42 -1.16 18.75
CA ASP A 216 -2.25 -1.50 19.89
C ASP A 216 -2.07 -2.96 20.34
N LEU A 217 -1.81 -3.87 19.40
CA LEU A 217 -1.41 -5.25 19.69
C LEU A 217 -0.02 -5.31 20.34
N GLU A 218 0.98 -4.64 19.75
CA GLU A 218 2.35 -4.59 20.26
C GLU A 218 2.43 -3.93 21.65
N LYS A 219 1.59 -2.95 21.91
CA LYS A 219 1.47 -2.29 23.23
C LYS A 219 0.61 -3.06 24.23
N GLY A 220 0.10 -4.23 23.85
CA GLY A 220 -0.74 -5.07 24.70
C GLY A 220 -2.11 -4.45 25.06
N LYS A 221 -2.53 -3.44 24.31
CA LYS A 221 -3.83 -2.78 24.53
C LYS A 221 -5.01 -3.62 24.07
N ILE A 222 -4.79 -4.45 23.05
CA ILE A 222 -5.74 -5.42 22.52
C ILE A 222 -5.10 -6.80 22.51
N LYS A 223 -5.87 -7.81 22.91
CA LYS A 223 -5.45 -9.20 22.70
C LYS A 223 -5.67 -9.58 21.23
N PRO A 224 -4.83 -10.46 20.64
CA PRO A 224 -5.03 -10.91 19.27
C PRO A 224 -6.43 -11.45 18.98
N GLU A 225 -6.99 -12.20 19.93
CA GLU A 225 -8.33 -12.77 19.83
C GLU A 225 -9.41 -11.70 19.84
N ALA A 226 -9.25 -10.66 20.66
CA ALA A 226 -10.19 -9.53 20.72
C ALA A 226 -10.12 -8.68 19.42
N ALA A 227 -8.94 -8.54 18.82
CA ALA A 227 -8.81 -7.88 17.53
C ALA A 227 -9.53 -8.65 16.42
N LEU A 228 -9.40 -9.98 16.39
CA LEU A 228 -10.12 -10.88 15.50
C LEU A 228 -11.64 -10.77 15.70
N TYR A 229 -12.09 -10.87 16.93
CA TYR A 229 -13.51 -10.77 17.27
C TYR A 229 -14.10 -9.42 16.86
N ASN A 230 -13.45 -8.32 17.22
CA ASN A 230 -13.89 -6.97 16.87
C ASN A 230 -13.89 -6.73 15.36
N THR A 231 -12.98 -7.37 14.63
CA THR A 231 -12.86 -7.20 13.19
C THR A 231 -13.90 -8.02 12.42
N TYR A 232 -14.23 -9.22 12.88
CA TYR A 232 -15.02 -10.17 12.08
C TYR A 232 -16.35 -10.59 12.70
N CYS A 233 -16.52 -10.45 14.00
CA CYS A 233 -17.64 -11.03 14.72
C CYS A 233 -18.55 -10.00 15.41
N SER A 234 -17.98 -8.88 15.89
CA SER A 234 -18.70 -7.90 16.71
C SER A 234 -19.86 -7.21 15.97
N ALA A 235 -19.79 -7.11 14.63
CA ALA A 235 -20.88 -6.54 13.81
C ALA A 235 -22.19 -7.36 13.91
N CYS A 236 -22.07 -8.68 14.15
CA CYS A 236 -23.21 -9.59 14.27
C CYS A 236 -23.45 -10.04 15.72
N HIS A 237 -22.40 -10.11 16.53
CA HIS A 237 -22.44 -10.71 17.87
C HIS A 237 -22.28 -9.70 19.03
N GLN A 238 -22.24 -8.40 18.74
CA GLN A 238 -21.98 -7.31 19.72
C GLN A 238 -20.58 -7.44 20.40
N ASN A 239 -20.28 -6.57 21.38
CA ASN A 239 -18.93 -6.55 21.99
C ASN A 239 -18.74 -7.57 23.12
N ASP A 240 -19.78 -8.27 23.50
CA ASP A 240 -19.84 -9.21 24.63
C ASP A 240 -20.09 -10.68 24.22
N GLY A 241 -20.20 -10.95 22.94
CA GLY A 241 -20.33 -12.31 22.38
C GLY A 241 -21.76 -12.81 22.29
#